data_49e03934d2807b65fa984d64806dabfb
#
_entry.id   49e03934d2807b65fa984d64806dabfb
#
_cell.length_a   1.000
_cell.length_b   1.000
_cell.length_c   1.000
_cell.angle_alpha   90.00
_cell.angle_beta   90.00
_cell.angle_gamma   90.00
#
_symmetry.space_group_name_H-M   'P 1'
#
loop_
_entity.id
_entity.type
_entity.pdbx_description
1 polymer ?
#
loop_
_entity_poly.entity_id
_entity_poly.type
_entity_poly.pdbx_seq_one_letter_code
_entity_poly.pdbx_strand_id
1 'polypeptide(L)'
;MTSSPTQPKLLDKVRARIRVKHYSIRTEQAYVDWIKRFIVHFDKRHPRDLGAVEVEAFLTHLAVEGQVAASTRNQAKCAILFLYREVLAQELPWLDNVESAEQPQHLPVVLTQAEVQALLTRLTDRQWLIASLLYGTGMRVLEVARLRVKDVEFARKEILVRDGKGHKDRVTMLPLALVNPLKEQFKAREGVARQRAGGGIRRGVLALSAREEISEWRQGMDVAVRVSGE
;
A
#
# COMPACT_ATOMS: atom_id res chain seq x y z
N MET A 1 -4.04 -6.46 47.07
CA MET A 1 -3.82 -7.49 46.01
C MET A 1 -3.34 -6.80 44.77
N THR A 2 -2.03 -6.65 44.61
CA THR A 2 -1.40 -6.01 43.43
C THR A 2 -1.33 -7.05 42.32
N SER A 3 -2.16 -6.88 41.31
CA SER A 3 -2.09 -7.69 40.10
C SER A 3 -0.75 -7.43 39.40
N SER A 4 0.10 -8.45 39.34
CA SER A 4 1.36 -8.42 38.60
C SER A 4 1.08 -8.04 37.15
N PRO A 5 1.84 -7.09 36.55
CA PRO A 5 1.64 -6.71 35.17
C PRO A 5 1.87 -7.92 34.26
N THR A 6 0.82 -8.35 33.57
CA THR A 6 0.90 -9.44 32.60
C THR A 6 1.95 -9.09 31.54
N GLN A 7 3.02 -9.89 31.44
CA GLN A 7 4.06 -9.63 30.43
C GLN A 7 3.44 -9.57 29.04
N PRO A 8 3.77 -8.55 28.24
CA PRO A 8 3.20 -8.39 26.90
C PRO A 8 3.55 -9.60 26.03
N LYS A 9 2.54 -10.13 25.33
CA LYS A 9 2.70 -11.27 24.41
C LYS A 9 3.70 -10.91 23.29
N LEU A 10 4.37 -11.91 22.73
CA LEU A 10 5.38 -11.71 21.68
C LEU A 10 4.89 -10.82 20.54
N LEU A 11 3.70 -11.07 20.03
CA LEU A 11 3.13 -10.28 18.91
C LEU A 11 2.83 -8.82 19.30
N ASP A 12 2.55 -8.55 20.58
CA ASP A 12 2.35 -7.18 21.06
C ASP A 12 3.68 -6.43 21.11
N LYS A 13 4.78 -7.12 21.49
CA LYS A 13 6.14 -6.58 21.41
C LYS A 13 6.53 -6.27 19.96
N VAL A 14 6.19 -7.16 19.02
CA VAL A 14 6.42 -6.94 17.58
C VAL A 14 5.69 -5.68 17.09
N ARG A 15 4.39 -5.55 17.39
CA ARG A 15 3.60 -4.36 17.02
C ARG A 15 4.17 -3.09 17.61
N ALA A 16 4.48 -3.09 18.89
CA ALA A 16 5.08 -1.95 19.57
C ALA A 16 6.39 -1.53 18.89
N ARG A 17 7.27 -2.48 18.58
CA ARG A 17 8.55 -2.21 17.92
C ARG A 17 8.40 -1.65 16.51
N ILE A 18 7.46 -2.18 15.72
CA ILE A 18 7.12 -1.70 14.37
C ILE A 18 6.65 -0.24 14.43
N ARG A 19 5.80 0.10 15.41
CA ARG A 19 5.28 1.47 15.61
C ARG A 19 6.36 2.44 16.04
N VAL A 20 7.26 2.03 16.94
CA VAL A 20 8.43 2.86 17.33
C VAL A 20 9.32 3.16 16.13
N LYS A 21 9.43 2.22 15.17
CA LYS A 21 10.18 2.45 13.91
C LYS A 21 9.37 3.18 12.83
N HIS A 22 8.18 3.67 13.15
CA HIS A 22 7.31 4.41 12.22
C HIS A 22 6.97 3.66 10.93
N TYR A 23 6.87 2.33 10.99
CA TYR A 23 6.43 1.54 9.85
C TYR A 23 4.92 1.70 9.65
N SER A 24 4.47 1.47 8.40
CA SER A 24 3.05 1.57 8.06
C SER A 24 2.22 0.47 8.73
N ILE A 25 0.93 0.74 8.98
CA ILE A 25 -0.02 -0.26 9.49
C ILE A 25 -0.06 -1.50 8.58
N ARG A 26 0.09 -1.32 7.26
CA ARG A 26 0.15 -2.43 6.32
C ARG A 26 1.39 -3.30 6.53
N THR A 27 2.53 -2.69 6.84
CA THR A 27 3.77 -3.41 7.19
C THR A 27 3.59 -4.15 8.51
N GLU A 28 2.95 -3.53 9.50
CA GLU A 28 2.63 -4.18 10.79
C GLU A 28 1.80 -5.45 10.58
N GLN A 29 0.72 -5.35 9.81
CA GLN A 29 -0.14 -6.50 9.51
C GLN A 29 0.63 -7.61 8.79
N ALA A 30 1.36 -7.28 7.73
CA ALA A 30 2.13 -8.25 6.96
C ALA A 30 3.19 -8.95 7.81
N TYR A 31 3.94 -8.21 8.63
CA TYR A 31 4.97 -8.80 9.48
C TYR A 31 4.38 -9.69 10.58
N VAL A 32 3.32 -9.23 11.24
CA VAL A 32 2.62 -10.04 12.25
C VAL A 32 2.07 -11.33 11.64
N ASP A 33 1.52 -11.28 10.42
CA ASP A 33 0.96 -12.46 9.77
C ASP A 33 2.04 -13.45 9.35
N TRP A 34 3.19 -12.98 8.85
CA TRP A 34 4.33 -13.86 8.55
C TRP A 34 4.92 -14.49 9.81
N ILE A 35 5.07 -13.73 10.89
CA ILE A 35 5.56 -14.24 12.18
C ILE A 35 4.60 -15.30 12.75
N LYS A 36 3.29 -15.08 12.63
CA LYS A 36 2.30 -16.09 13.04
C LYS A 36 2.43 -17.37 12.23
N ARG A 37 2.55 -17.26 10.89
CA ARG A 37 2.73 -18.43 10.02
C ARG A 37 3.99 -19.20 10.37
N PHE A 38 5.08 -18.50 10.62
CA PHE A 38 6.35 -19.10 11.09
C PHE A 38 6.16 -19.88 12.40
N ILE A 39 5.54 -19.28 13.42
CA ILE A 39 5.28 -19.91 14.72
C ILE A 39 4.35 -21.13 14.58
N VAL A 40 3.32 -21.04 13.75
CA VAL A 40 2.37 -22.14 13.52
C VAL A 40 3.04 -23.30 12.78
N HIS A 41 3.91 -23.01 11.83
CA HIS A 41 4.66 -24.01 11.04
C HIS A 41 5.52 -24.92 11.95
N PHE A 42 6.00 -24.39 13.08
CA PHE A 42 6.76 -25.16 14.08
C PHE A 42 5.95 -25.46 15.34
N ASP A 43 4.69 -25.88 15.19
CA ASP A 43 3.81 -26.35 16.27
C ASP A 43 3.70 -25.38 17.46
N LYS A 44 3.72 -24.07 17.17
CA LYS A 44 3.66 -22.99 18.18
C LYS A 44 4.83 -22.96 19.16
N ARG A 45 5.97 -23.54 18.79
CA ARG A 45 7.21 -23.37 19.55
C ARG A 45 7.58 -21.89 19.63
N HIS A 46 8.19 -21.49 20.74
CA HIS A 46 8.58 -20.09 20.89
C HIS A 46 9.77 -19.77 19.96
N PRO A 47 9.76 -18.65 19.21
CA PRO A 47 10.84 -18.31 18.25
C PRO A 47 12.24 -18.24 18.88
N ARG A 48 12.37 -18.02 20.18
CA ARG A 48 13.68 -18.08 20.86
C ARG A 48 14.31 -19.46 20.82
N ASP A 49 13.49 -20.50 20.74
CA ASP A 49 13.92 -21.89 20.71
C ASP A 49 14.10 -22.41 19.27
N LEU A 50 13.87 -21.53 18.30
CA LEU A 50 14.06 -21.78 16.87
C LEU A 50 15.27 -20.97 16.41
N GLY A 51 16.11 -21.62 15.62
CA GLY A 51 17.34 -20.99 15.13
C GLY A 51 17.32 -20.82 13.64
N ALA A 52 18.50 -20.76 13.18
CA ALA A 52 18.87 -20.58 11.80
C ALA A 52 18.28 -21.66 10.89
N VAL A 53 18.43 -22.91 11.30
CA VAL A 53 17.98 -24.09 10.53
C VAL A 53 16.48 -24.05 10.30
N GLU A 54 15.71 -23.68 11.33
CA GLU A 54 14.26 -23.60 11.24
C GLU A 54 13.81 -22.44 10.35
N VAL A 55 14.50 -21.32 10.39
CA VAL A 55 14.20 -20.20 9.50
C VAL A 55 14.43 -20.56 8.04
N GLU A 56 15.55 -21.23 7.74
CA GLU A 56 15.87 -21.73 6.41
C GLU A 56 14.84 -22.77 5.94
N ALA A 57 14.50 -23.72 6.79
CA ALA A 57 13.49 -24.74 6.49
C ALA A 57 12.13 -24.09 6.15
N PHE A 58 11.71 -23.09 6.91
CA PHE A 58 10.47 -22.37 6.64
C PHE A 58 10.51 -21.60 5.29
N LEU A 59 11.61 -20.91 5.00
CA LEU A 59 11.75 -20.19 3.73
C LEU A 59 11.81 -21.16 2.53
N THR A 60 12.42 -22.32 2.70
CA THR A 60 12.45 -23.39 1.71
C THR A 60 11.06 -24.01 1.51
N HIS A 61 10.34 -24.31 2.58
CA HIS A 61 8.95 -24.76 2.52
C HIS A 61 8.06 -23.76 1.74
N LEU A 62 8.19 -22.47 1.99
CA LEU A 62 7.47 -21.45 1.21
C LEU A 62 7.81 -21.47 -0.28
N ALA A 63 9.05 -21.80 -0.62
CA ALA A 63 9.50 -21.86 -2.00
C ALA A 63 8.99 -23.10 -2.73
N VAL A 64 9.11 -24.28 -2.10
CA VAL A 64 8.88 -25.59 -2.73
C VAL A 64 7.41 -26.00 -2.61
N GLU A 65 6.90 -26.05 -1.41
CA GLU A 65 5.54 -26.53 -1.14
C GLU A 65 4.50 -25.42 -1.28
N GLY A 66 4.82 -24.22 -0.79
CA GLY A 66 3.92 -23.07 -0.86
C GLY A 66 3.84 -22.42 -2.25
N GLN A 67 4.76 -22.73 -3.15
CA GLN A 67 4.88 -22.10 -4.48
C GLN A 67 4.74 -20.57 -4.45
N VAL A 68 5.25 -19.96 -3.38
CA VAL A 68 5.08 -18.53 -3.12
C VAL A 68 6.06 -17.73 -3.99
N ALA A 69 5.56 -16.68 -4.62
CA ALA A 69 6.38 -15.78 -5.44
C ALA A 69 7.62 -15.27 -4.67
N ALA A 70 8.73 -15.06 -5.38
CA ALA A 70 9.99 -14.58 -4.81
C ALA A 70 9.84 -13.31 -3.96
N SER A 71 9.04 -12.34 -4.41
CA SER A 71 8.74 -11.10 -3.67
C SER A 71 8.05 -11.36 -2.33
N THR A 72 7.13 -12.32 -2.28
CA THR A 72 6.39 -12.70 -1.07
C THR A 72 7.30 -13.45 -0.10
N ARG A 73 8.18 -14.32 -0.61
CA ARG A 73 9.20 -15.00 0.19
C ARG A 73 10.20 -14.01 0.80
N ASN A 74 10.63 -13.01 0.04
CA ASN A 74 11.48 -11.94 0.54
C ASN A 74 10.78 -11.12 1.65
N GLN A 75 9.48 -10.90 1.54
CA GLN A 75 8.70 -10.25 2.59
C GLN A 75 8.66 -11.11 3.87
N ALA A 76 8.47 -12.42 3.77
CA ALA A 76 8.53 -13.34 4.90
C ALA A 76 9.92 -13.32 5.57
N LYS A 77 11.00 -13.38 4.78
CA LYS A 77 12.38 -13.25 5.26
C LYS A 77 12.57 -11.95 6.05
N CYS A 78 12.15 -10.81 5.51
CA CYS A 78 12.26 -9.51 6.19
C CYS A 78 11.48 -9.48 7.52
N ALA A 79 10.29 -10.08 7.57
CA ALA A 79 9.49 -10.14 8.79
C ALA A 79 10.15 -11.00 9.89
N ILE A 80 10.74 -12.14 9.52
CA ILE A 80 11.45 -13.02 10.45
C ILE A 80 12.75 -12.36 10.93
N LEU A 81 13.54 -11.77 10.04
CA LEU A 81 14.73 -11.01 10.41
C LEU A 81 14.40 -9.87 11.38
N PHE A 82 13.31 -9.16 11.13
CA PHE A 82 12.83 -8.13 12.05
C PHE A 82 12.50 -8.71 13.44
N LEU A 83 11.83 -9.85 13.50
CA LEU A 83 11.52 -10.52 14.77
C LEU A 83 12.80 -10.82 15.57
N TYR A 84 13.76 -11.45 14.93
CA TYR A 84 14.98 -11.85 15.62
C TYR A 84 15.85 -10.67 16.04
N ARG A 85 16.12 -9.75 15.13
CA ARG A 85 17.00 -8.59 15.40
C ARG A 85 16.38 -7.57 16.36
N GLU A 86 15.13 -7.20 16.09
CA GLU A 86 14.50 -6.03 16.72
C GLU A 86 13.70 -6.38 17.98
N VAL A 87 13.20 -7.61 18.11
CA VAL A 87 12.30 -7.98 19.20
C VAL A 87 12.94 -9.00 20.13
N LEU A 88 13.67 -9.98 19.58
CA LEU A 88 14.33 -11.03 20.37
C LEU A 88 15.76 -10.67 20.74
N ALA A 89 16.35 -9.65 20.08
CA ALA A 89 17.75 -9.26 20.21
C ALA A 89 18.72 -10.45 19.97
N GLN A 90 18.40 -11.28 19.00
CA GLN A 90 19.22 -12.41 18.56
C GLN A 90 19.74 -12.16 17.16
N GLU A 91 21.04 -12.28 16.98
CA GLU A 91 21.66 -12.20 15.66
C GLU A 91 21.62 -13.56 14.97
N LEU A 92 21.27 -13.54 13.70
CA LEU A 92 21.32 -14.71 12.82
C LEU A 92 22.28 -14.39 11.65
N PRO A 93 23.62 -14.41 11.88
CA PRO A 93 24.62 -13.83 10.97
C PRO A 93 24.55 -14.35 9.54
N TRP A 94 24.20 -15.63 9.37
CA TRP A 94 24.16 -16.27 8.05
C TRP A 94 22.88 -15.94 7.26
N LEU A 95 21.79 -15.47 7.89
CA LEU A 95 20.59 -15.01 7.19
C LEU A 95 20.86 -13.73 6.36
N ASP A 96 21.92 -13.00 6.66
CA ASP A 96 22.37 -11.89 5.83
C ASP A 96 22.90 -12.38 4.48
N ASN A 97 23.46 -13.59 4.45
CA ASN A 97 23.99 -14.24 3.26
C ASN A 97 22.95 -15.12 2.52
N VAL A 98 21.75 -15.32 3.09
CA VAL A 98 20.67 -15.98 2.33
C VAL A 98 20.26 -15.04 1.20
N GLU A 99 20.68 -15.37 0.00
CA GLU A 99 20.33 -14.62 -1.20
C GLU A 99 18.83 -14.37 -1.27
N SER A 100 18.47 -13.12 -1.48
CA SER A 100 17.07 -12.79 -1.76
C SER A 100 16.68 -13.52 -3.03
N ALA A 101 15.52 -14.17 -3.02
CA ALA A 101 15.04 -14.86 -4.22
C ALA A 101 15.06 -13.90 -5.41
N GLU A 102 15.75 -14.27 -6.46
CA GLU A 102 15.78 -13.51 -7.70
C GLU A 102 14.37 -13.35 -8.23
N GLN A 103 14.00 -12.10 -8.49
CA GLN A 103 12.73 -11.80 -9.13
C GLN A 103 12.99 -11.73 -10.64
N PRO A 104 12.24 -12.49 -11.45
CA PRO A 104 12.31 -12.28 -12.89
C PRO A 104 11.95 -10.82 -13.17
N GLN A 105 12.88 -10.11 -13.80
CA GLN A 105 12.66 -8.73 -14.21
C GLN A 105 11.76 -8.74 -15.45
N HIS A 106 10.47 -8.58 -15.22
CA HIS A 106 9.54 -8.29 -16.32
C HIS A 106 9.60 -6.80 -16.63
N LEU A 107 10.00 -6.47 -17.85
CA LEU A 107 9.86 -5.10 -18.33
C LEU A 107 8.37 -4.76 -18.38
N PRO A 108 7.95 -3.67 -17.74
CA PRO A 108 6.55 -3.26 -17.80
C PRO A 108 6.19 -2.89 -19.23
N VAL A 109 5.01 -3.31 -19.68
CA VAL A 109 4.45 -2.84 -20.96
C VAL A 109 4.11 -1.36 -20.79
N VAL A 110 4.73 -0.53 -21.61
CA VAL A 110 4.48 0.91 -21.64
C VAL A 110 3.54 1.22 -22.80
N LEU A 111 2.39 1.80 -22.48
CA LEU A 111 1.42 2.22 -23.47
C LEU A 111 1.96 3.44 -24.25
N THR A 112 1.73 3.47 -25.55
CA THR A 112 1.97 4.64 -26.39
C THR A 112 0.96 5.76 -26.06
N GLN A 113 1.28 6.99 -26.45
CA GLN A 113 0.37 8.12 -26.25
C GLN A 113 -0.99 7.89 -26.92
N ALA A 114 -1.01 7.29 -28.11
CA ALA A 114 -2.23 6.97 -28.83
C ALA A 114 -3.10 5.94 -28.08
N GLU A 115 -2.50 4.90 -27.53
CA GLU A 115 -3.19 3.90 -26.72
C GLU A 115 -3.75 4.50 -25.42
N VAL A 116 -2.99 5.37 -24.74
CA VAL A 116 -3.49 6.10 -23.56
C VAL A 116 -4.69 6.98 -23.93
N GLN A 117 -4.63 7.71 -25.05
CA GLN A 117 -5.76 8.52 -25.53
C GLN A 117 -6.98 7.64 -25.81
N ALA A 118 -6.80 6.54 -26.53
CA ALA A 118 -7.88 5.59 -26.83
C ALA A 118 -8.49 4.99 -25.55
N LEU A 119 -7.69 4.73 -24.52
CA LEU A 119 -8.17 4.27 -23.23
C LEU A 119 -8.96 5.38 -22.51
N LEU A 120 -8.44 6.59 -22.44
CA LEU A 120 -9.09 7.70 -21.78
C LEU A 120 -10.45 8.05 -22.41
N THR A 121 -10.59 7.95 -23.74
CA THR A 121 -11.88 8.20 -24.42
C THR A 121 -12.98 7.18 -24.08
N ARG A 122 -12.62 6.00 -23.56
CA ARG A 122 -13.58 4.99 -23.12
C ARG A 122 -14.01 5.13 -21.66
N LEU A 123 -13.32 5.99 -20.91
CA LEU A 123 -13.65 6.28 -19.51
C LEU A 123 -14.60 7.47 -19.42
N THR A 124 -15.48 7.44 -18.44
CA THR A 124 -16.46 8.51 -18.20
C THR A 124 -16.25 9.19 -16.85
N ASP A 125 -16.66 10.43 -16.75
CA ASP A 125 -16.77 11.21 -15.53
C ASP A 125 -15.56 11.07 -14.58
N ARG A 126 -15.81 10.50 -13.42
CA ARG A 126 -14.82 10.34 -12.36
C ARG A 126 -13.66 9.43 -12.76
N GLN A 127 -13.95 8.35 -13.48
CA GLN A 127 -12.91 7.40 -13.90
C GLN A 127 -11.93 8.07 -14.86
N TRP A 128 -12.46 8.82 -15.82
CA TRP A 128 -11.67 9.64 -16.73
C TRP A 128 -10.80 10.65 -15.98
N LEU A 129 -11.39 11.35 -14.99
CA LEU A 129 -10.66 12.36 -14.21
C LEU A 129 -9.51 11.75 -13.40
N ILE A 130 -9.75 10.60 -12.75
CA ILE A 130 -8.72 9.88 -11.99
C ILE A 130 -7.60 9.40 -12.91
N ALA A 131 -7.95 8.73 -14.02
CA ALA A 131 -6.96 8.22 -14.98
C ALA A 131 -6.13 9.36 -15.61
N SER A 132 -6.78 10.47 -15.95
CA SER A 132 -6.12 11.65 -16.49
C SER A 132 -5.20 12.33 -15.47
N LEU A 133 -5.57 12.36 -14.19
CA LEU A 133 -4.69 12.83 -13.12
C LEU A 133 -3.48 11.90 -12.97
N LEU A 134 -3.68 10.59 -12.94
CA LEU A 134 -2.58 9.62 -12.84
C LEU A 134 -1.59 9.79 -13.99
N TYR A 135 -2.09 9.87 -15.22
CA TYR A 135 -1.26 10.03 -16.42
C TYR A 135 -0.56 11.37 -16.47
N GLY A 136 -1.30 12.47 -16.25
CA GLY A 136 -0.78 13.83 -16.42
C GLY A 136 0.12 14.32 -15.28
N THR A 137 0.06 13.69 -14.09
CA THR A 137 0.81 14.16 -12.91
C THR A 137 1.83 13.16 -12.40
N GLY A 138 1.77 11.90 -12.83
CA GLY A 138 2.59 10.81 -12.30
C GLY A 138 2.29 10.47 -10.83
N MET A 139 1.14 10.87 -10.29
CA MET A 139 0.71 10.52 -8.94
C MET A 139 0.39 9.03 -8.85
N ARG A 140 0.58 8.44 -7.66
CA ARG A 140 0.13 7.08 -7.38
C ARG A 140 -1.38 7.04 -7.17
N VAL A 141 -2.02 5.90 -7.44
CA VAL A 141 -3.47 5.71 -7.26
C VAL A 141 -3.95 6.17 -5.89
N LEU A 142 -3.25 5.80 -4.81
CA LEU A 142 -3.62 6.21 -3.46
C LEU A 142 -3.37 7.69 -3.18
N GLU A 143 -2.44 8.33 -3.87
CA GLU A 143 -2.20 9.78 -3.76
C GLU A 143 -3.36 10.54 -4.40
N VAL A 144 -3.80 10.14 -5.59
CA VAL A 144 -5.00 10.71 -6.24
C VAL A 144 -6.25 10.45 -5.38
N ALA A 145 -6.43 9.24 -4.87
CA ALA A 145 -7.59 8.89 -4.03
C ALA A 145 -7.65 9.69 -2.72
N ARG A 146 -6.52 10.17 -2.21
CA ARG A 146 -6.42 10.98 -0.99
C ARG A 146 -6.34 12.48 -1.25
N LEU A 147 -6.37 12.91 -2.51
CA LEU A 147 -6.26 14.30 -2.91
C LEU A 147 -7.40 15.13 -2.28
N ARG A 148 -7.05 16.24 -1.66
CA ARG A 148 -8.00 17.16 -1.00
C ARG A 148 -8.12 18.43 -1.82
N VAL A 149 -9.27 19.11 -1.74
CA VAL A 149 -9.49 20.42 -2.39
C VAL A 149 -8.37 21.41 -2.05
N LYS A 150 -7.98 21.45 -0.79
CA LYS A 150 -6.94 22.37 -0.28
C LYS A 150 -5.52 22.07 -0.76
N ASP A 151 -5.32 20.90 -1.33
CA ASP A 151 -4.02 20.47 -1.85
C ASP A 151 -3.88 20.79 -3.35
N VAL A 152 -4.91 21.39 -3.97
CA VAL A 152 -4.91 21.83 -5.37
C VAL A 152 -4.89 23.35 -5.43
N GLU A 153 -3.79 23.90 -5.93
CA GLU A 153 -3.63 25.34 -6.14
C GLU A 153 -3.88 25.69 -7.61
N PHE A 154 -5.08 26.16 -7.89
CA PHE A 154 -5.50 26.45 -9.27
C PHE A 154 -4.79 27.63 -9.91
N ALA A 155 -4.40 28.65 -9.11
CA ALA A 155 -3.71 29.83 -9.62
C ALA A 155 -2.30 29.49 -10.09
N ARG A 156 -1.59 28.68 -9.32
CA ARG A 156 -0.22 28.22 -9.63
C ARG A 156 -0.21 26.99 -10.52
N LYS A 157 -1.36 26.33 -10.72
CA LYS A 157 -1.46 25.05 -11.44
C LYS A 157 -0.60 23.96 -10.81
N GLU A 158 -0.67 23.86 -9.51
CA GLU A 158 0.11 22.94 -8.68
C GLU A 158 -0.79 22.04 -7.86
N ILE A 159 -0.30 20.83 -7.58
CA ILE A 159 -0.92 19.87 -6.68
C ILE A 159 0.12 19.51 -5.60
N LEU A 160 -0.24 19.70 -4.34
CA LEU A 160 0.56 19.25 -3.20
C LEU A 160 0.21 17.80 -2.88
N VAL A 161 1.11 16.89 -3.20
CA VAL A 161 0.99 15.47 -2.87
C VAL A 161 1.55 15.26 -1.49
N ARG A 162 0.66 14.93 -0.54
CA ARG A 162 1.03 14.69 0.85
C ARG A 162 1.31 13.23 1.10
N ASP A 163 2.21 12.98 2.05
CA ASP A 163 2.47 11.64 2.59
C ASP A 163 2.88 10.63 1.49
N GLY A 164 3.68 11.09 0.54
CA GLY A 164 4.22 10.26 -0.53
C GLY A 164 5.12 9.13 0.01
N LYS A 165 5.79 8.40 -0.88
CA LYS A 165 6.72 7.32 -0.49
C LYS A 165 7.79 7.87 0.46
N GLY A 166 7.86 7.33 1.67
CA GLY A 166 8.78 7.76 2.73
C GLY A 166 8.31 8.99 3.50
N HIS A 167 6.99 9.25 3.57
CA HIS A 167 6.38 10.38 4.27
C HIS A 167 6.89 11.76 3.82
N LYS A 168 7.25 11.87 2.53
CA LYS A 168 7.72 13.14 1.94
C LYS A 168 6.61 13.77 1.11
N ASP A 169 6.34 15.04 1.40
CA ASP A 169 5.47 15.86 0.57
C ASP A 169 6.22 16.29 -0.70
N ARG A 170 5.51 16.39 -1.81
CA ARG A 170 6.03 16.92 -3.07
C ARG A 170 4.98 17.73 -3.80
N VAL A 171 5.43 18.65 -4.61
CA VAL A 171 4.58 19.39 -5.54
C VAL A 171 4.68 18.75 -6.92
N THR A 172 3.55 18.65 -7.61
CA THR A 172 3.48 18.29 -9.03
C THR A 172 2.59 19.28 -9.79
N MET A 173 2.75 19.35 -11.11
CA MET A 173 1.95 20.26 -11.91
C MET A 173 0.50 19.76 -12.06
N LEU A 174 -0.45 20.69 -12.11
CA LEU A 174 -1.82 20.44 -12.51
C LEU A 174 -1.97 20.67 -14.03
N PRO A 175 -2.26 19.63 -14.84
CA PRO A 175 -2.50 19.80 -16.27
C PRO A 175 -3.67 20.74 -16.53
N LEU A 176 -3.51 21.65 -17.49
CA LEU A 176 -4.51 22.68 -17.82
C LEU A 176 -5.88 22.08 -18.16
N ALA A 177 -5.89 20.98 -18.90
CA ALA A 177 -7.11 20.27 -19.28
C ALA A 177 -7.93 19.77 -18.09
N LEU A 178 -7.30 19.58 -16.92
CA LEU A 178 -7.96 19.05 -15.72
C LEU A 178 -8.45 20.12 -14.75
N VAL A 179 -8.13 21.40 -14.99
CA VAL A 179 -8.51 22.52 -14.10
C VAL A 179 -10.04 22.62 -13.96
N ASN A 180 -10.76 22.69 -15.08
CA ASN A 180 -12.21 22.82 -15.07
C ASN A 180 -12.92 21.57 -14.58
N PRO A 181 -12.59 20.34 -15.07
CA PRO A 181 -13.19 19.12 -14.54
C PRO A 181 -13.01 18.93 -13.03
N LEU A 182 -11.84 19.29 -12.49
CA LEU A 182 -11.60 19.24 -11.04
C LEU A 182 -12.45 20.25 -10.27
N LYS A 183 -12.58 21.49 -10.77
CA LYS A 183 -13.44 22.51 -10.15
C LYS A 183 -14.90 22.08 -10.10
N GLU A 184 -15.41 21.47 -11.17
CA GLU A 184 -16.77 20.96 -11.24
C GLU A 184 -16.97 19.80 -10.27
N GLN A 185 -16.04 18.86 -10.22
CA GLN A 185 -16.07 17.75 -9.27
C GLN A 185 -16.05 18.23 -7.81
N PHE A 186 -15.30 19.28 -7.51
CA PHE A 186 -15.24 19.86 -6.18
C PHE A 186 -16.57 20.53 -5.78
N LYS A 187 -17.15 21.32 -6.70
CA LYS A 187 -18.46 21.96 -6.48
C LYS A 187 -19.59 20.94 -6.25
N ALA A 188 -19.63 19.90 -7.08
CA ALA A 188 -20.63 18.83 -6.93
C ALA A 188 -20.55 18.16 -5.55
N ARG A 189 -19.35 17.93 -5.03
CA ARG A 189 -19.16 17.32 -3.71
C ARG A 189 -19.46 18.25 -2.53
N GLU A 190 -19.17 19.54 -2.66
CA GLU A 190 -19.59 20.51 -1.64
C GLU A 190 -21.10 20.56 -1.50
N GLY A 191 -21.84 20.47 -2.61
CA GLY A 191 -23.30 20.38 -2.61
C GLY A 191 -23.82 19.15 -1.84
N VAL A 192 -23.25 17.98 -2.13
CA VAL A 192 -23.61 16.72 -1.44
C VAL A 192 -23.23 16.75 0.05
N ALA A 193 -22.08 17.32 0.38
CA ALA A 193 -21.64 17.43 1.77
C ALA A 193 -22.55 18.37 2.59
N ARG A 194 -23.01 19.45 2.00
CA ARG A 194 -23.98 20.37 2.62
C ARG A 194 -25.34 19.69 2.87
N GLN A 195 -25.82 18.89 1.92
CA GLN A 195 -27.09 18.14 2.06
C GLN A 195 -27.02 17.08 3.18
N ARG A 196 -25.86 16.37 3.31
CA ARG A 196 -25.68 15.32 4.34
C ARG A 196 -25.40 15.86 5.74
N ALA A 197 -24.88 17.07 5.86
CA ALA A 197 -24.41 17.62 7.15
C ALA A 197 -25.47 18.38 7.93
N GLY A 198 -26.71 18.51 7.42
CA GLY A 198 -27.78 19.21 8.17
C GLY A 198 -27.35 20.55 8.80
N GLY A 199 -26.42 21.30 8.18
CA GLY A 199 -25.98 22.62 8.61
C GLY A 199 -24.62 22.69 9.33
N GLY A 200 -23.93 21.60 9.58
CA GLY A 200 -22.60 21.59 10.23
C GLY A 200 -21.49 21.24 9.25
N ILE A 201 -20.71 22.23 8.80
CA ILE A 201 -19.60 22.02 7.86
C ILE A 201 -18.40 21.40 8.57
N ARG A 202 -18.22 20.10 8.51
CA ARG A 202 -16.88 19.50 8.68
C ARG A 202 -16.07 19.75 7.41
N ARG A 203 -15.23 20.77 7.42
CA ARG A 203 -14.16 20.99 6.43
C ARG A 203 -13.23 19.79 6.46
N GLY A 204 -13.42 18.83 5.60
CA GLY A 204 -12.51 17.70 5.60
C GLY A 204 -12.80 16.71 4.47
N VAL A 205 -11.77 16.49 3.73
CA VAL A 205 -11.55 15.28 2.95
C VAL A 205 -12.55 15.02 1.84
N LEU A 206 -12.18 15.42 0.64
CA LEU A 206 -12.55 14.68 -0.56
C LEU A 206 -11.85 13.31 -0.54
N ALA A 207 -12.08 12.53 0.51
CA ALA A 207 -11.82 11.13 0.40
C ALA A 207 -12.83 10.62 -0.62
N LEU A 208 -12.38 10.44 -1.84
CA LEU A 208 -12.93 9.40 -2.69
C LEU A 208 -13.01 8.22 -1.74
N SER A 209 -14.18 7.68 -1.44
CA SER A 209 -14.31 6.55 -0.50
C SER A 209 -13.54 5.38 -1.09
N ALA A 210 -12.26 5.41 -0.86
CA ALA A 210 -11.24 4.75 -1.66
C ALA A 210 -11.20 3.24 -1.42
N ARG A 211 -11.92 2.73 -0.42
CA ARG A 211 -11.84 1.29 -0.11
C ARG A 211 -12.84 0.45 -0.91
N GLU A 212 -14.03 0.91 -1.09
CA GLU A 212 -15.04 0.18 -1.87
C GLU A 212 -14.83 0.36 -3.37
N GLU A 213 -14.51 1.59 -3.79
CA GLU A 213 -14.30 1.91 -5.22
C GLU A 213 -12.99 1.33 -5.79
N ILE A 214 -11.91 1.19 -5.00
CA ILE A 214 -10.67 0.55 -5.48
C ILE A 214 -10.87 -0.97 -5.69
N SER A 215 -11.76 -1.61 -4.92
CA SER A 215 -12.08 -3.02 -5.15
C SER A 215 -12.88 -3.22 -6.44
N GLU A 216 -13.83 -2.33 -6.72
CA GLU A 216 -14.59 -2.32 -7.98
C GLU A 216 -13.68 -1.97 -9.18
N TRP A 217 -12.75 -1.03 -8.98
CA TRP A 217 -11.78 -0.65 -9.99
C TRP A 217 -10.81 -1.77 -10.36
N ARG A 218 -10.35 -2.55 -9.39
CA ARG A 218 -9.54 -3.75 -9.65
C ARG A 218 -10.31 -4.77 -10.49
N GLN A 219 -11.57 -5.01 -10.18
CA GLN A 219 -12.41 -5.93 -10.96
C GLN A 219 -12.66 -5.41 -12.38
N GLY A 220 -12.87 -4.11 -12.56
CA GLY A 220 -13.08 -3.50 -13.88
C GLY A 220 -11.83 -3.48 -14.77
N MET A 221 -10.65 -3.27 -14.20
CA MET A 221 -9.39 -3.31 -14.95
C MET A 221 -8.97 -4.72 -15.37
N ASP A 222 -9.22 -5.72 -14.52
CA ASP A 222 -8.95 -7.13 -14.88
C ASP A 222 -9.82 -7.60 -16.06
N VAL A 223 -11.02 -7.04 -16.22
CA VAL A 223 -11.89 -7.31 -17.37
C VAL A 223 -11.40 -6.58 -18.65
N ALA A 224 -10.97 -5.33 -18.52
CA ALA A 224 -10.51 -4.53 -19.67
C ALA A 224 -9.19 -5.05 -20.27
N VAL A 225 -8.29 -5.60 -19.45
CA VAL A 225 -7.02 -6.17 -19.91
C VAL A 225 -7.22 -7.53 -20.60
N ARG A 226 -8.27 -8.30 -20.24
CA ARG A 226 -8.58 -9.57 -20.90
C ARG A 226 -9.24 -9.43 -22.27
N VAL A 227 -9.87 -8.29 -22.57
CA VAL A 227 -10.56 -8.04 -23.86
C VAL A 227 -9.60 -7.56 -24.95
N SER A 228 -8.41 -7.08 -24.59
CA SER A 228 -7.40 -6.61 -25.55
C SER A 228 -6.31 -7.64 -25.90
N GLY A 229 -6.51 -8.89 -25.54
CA GLY A 229 -5.59 -10.01 -25.76
C GLY A 229 -6.11 -11.09 -26.73
N GLU A 230 -7.11 -10.79 -27.60
CA GLU A 230 -7.52 -11.61 -28.74
C GLU A 230 -7.20 -10.93 -30.05
#